data_458f50ec60f5b6493cec77c74e085027
#
_entry.id   458f50ec60f5b6493cec77c74e085027
#
_cell.length_a   1.000
_cell.length_b   1.000
_cell.length_c   1.000
_cell.angle_alpha   90.00
_cell.angle_beta   90.00
_cell.angle_gamma   90.00
#
_symmetry.space_group_name_H-M   'P 1'
#
loop_
_entity.id
_entity.type
_entity.pdbx_description
1 polymer ?
#
loop_
_entity_poly.entity_id
_entity_poly.type
_entity_poly.pdbx_seq_one_letter_code
_entity_poly.pdbx_strand_id
1 'polypeptide(L)'
;MTIGGIFLFLSTQLAEGVNLHIRQTTQFKTVSFSIKFRAPLDQKMAAERAVLSNVLQHSNGKFKKSAEFRSYLDDLFGTVLYFDASKKGSEHTLLLNVETVNDQYLQKNKVFNEVLDLINTAIFEPNFENGTFVPSIVEREKEMVIQRIQSIFDDKTRYAQYRLTQILRPNHPASISANGTLETVKEITPESLTKTYQSMINEDRVDIYVVGDIDVEAVQKKLTEALPFKDRTPKQITKETNESKPEKEYTKEQQDMKQGKLHIGFSTPVRFGDEDYAKMQIFNGIFGGYAHSKLFMNVREKESLAYYASSSYHSQYGLVYVVSGIEPSNEKKATDVIKEQLEAMKNGEITELELTQTKAMLVNQLKETLDLARGQIEIYDQYKDLGETFSVDTWKERWNNVTKEDVQKMASQIELEAIYFLCGKEA
;
A
#
# COMPACT_ATOMS: atom_id res chain seq x y z
N MET A 1 25.69 5.17 -10.18
CA MET A 1 25.75 6.48 -10.87
C MET A 1 24.35 6.95 -11.16
N THR A 2 23.96 8.09 -10.64
CA THR A 2 22.70 8.76 -11.01
C THR A 2 23.03 9.70 -12.17
N ILE A 3 22.75 9.29 -13.40
CA ILE A 3 22.79 10.20 -14.54
C ILE A 3 21.43 10.87 -14.59
N GLY A 4 21.33 12.15 -14.21
CA GLY A 4 20.10 12.95 -14.34
C GLY A 4 18.89 12.46 -13.53
N GLY A 5 19.07 11.97 -12.28
CA GLY A 5 17.94 11.54 -11.43
C GLY A 5 17.21 10.28 -11.89
N ILE A 6 17.71 9.56 -12.88
CA ILE A 6 17.11 8.31 -13.39
C ILE A 6 17.43 7.16 -12.45
N PHE A 7 16.38 6.48 -11.94
CA PHE A 7 16.48 5.26 -11.15
C PHE A 7 16.47 4.04 -12.07
N LEU A 8 17.66 3.59 -12.48
CA LEU A 8 17.78 2.46 -13.40
C LEU A 8 17.79 1.16 -12.60
N PHE A 9 16.77 0.33 -12.80
CA PHE A 9 16.81 -1.08 -12.47
C PHE A 9 17.12 -1.88 -13.73
N LEU A 10 18.06 -2.81 -13.62
CA LEU A 10 18.31 -3.81 -14.66
C LEU A 10 17.31 -4.94 -14.46
N SER A 11 16.52 -5.19 -15.48
CA SER A 11 15.44 -6.19 -15.44
C SER A 11 15.79 -7.38 -16.30
N THR A 12 15.58 -8.58 -15.76
CA THR A 12 15.71 -9.86 -16.47
C THR A 12 14.61 -10.81 -16.04
N GLN A 13 14.35 -11.84 -16.80
CA GLN A 13 13.39 -12.89 -16.48
C GLN A 13 14.14 -14.11 -15.97
N LEU A 14 13.79 -14.61 -14.77
CA LEU A 14 14.33 -15.86 -14.22
C LEU A 14 13.57 -17.09 -14.73
N ALA A 15 12.26 -16.97 -14.90
CA ALA A 15 11.37 -17.97 -15.48
C ALA A 15 10.17 -17.21 -16.08
N GLU A 16 9.36 -17.85 -16.94
CA GLU A 16 8.13 -17.22 -17.43
C GLU A 16 7.24 -16.81 -16.25
N GLY A 17 6.81 -15.54 -16.21
CA GLY A 17 6.04 -14.97 -15.11
C GLY A 17 6.84 -14.65 -13.83
N VAL A 18 8.20 -14.77 -13.86
CA VAL A 18 9.10 -14.43 -12.75
C VAL A 18 10.16 -13.44 -13.22
N ASN A 19 10.09 -12.20 -12.74
CA ASN A 19 10.99 -11.13 -13.13
C ASN A 19 11.93 -10.76 -11.98
N LEU A 20 13.17 -10.43 -12.33
CA LEU A 20 14.19 -9.94 -11.43
C LEU A 20 14.60 -8.52 -11.82
N HIS A 21 14.58 -7.62 -10.86
CA HIS A 21 14.91 -6.22 -11.01
C HIS A 21 16.04 -5.86 -10.02
N ILE A 22 17.23 -5.54 -10.53
CA ILE A 22 18.40 -5.23 -9.71
C ILE A 22 18.79 -3.78 -9.90
N ARG A 23 18.99 -3.09 -8.79
CA ARG A 23 19.59 -1.77 -8.75
C ARG A 23 20.88 -1.78 -7.95
N GLN A 24 22.00 -1.56 -8.65
CA GLN A 24 23.29 -1.30 -8.01
C GLN A 24 23.36 0.16 -7.55
N THR A 25 23.65 0.36 -6.26
CA THR A 25 23.84 1.68 -5.68
C THR A 25 24.70 1.62 -4.43
N THR A 26 25.62 2.57 -4.27
CA THR A 26 26.46 2.75 -3.08
C THR A 26 25.79 3.56 -1.98
N GLN A 27 24.52 3.95 -2.18
CA GLN A 27 23.77 4.79 -1.24
C GLN A 27 23.52 4.09 0.11
N PHE A 28 23.40 2.74 0.09
CA PHE A 28 23.05 1.95 1.27
C PHE A 28 24.20 1.03 1.69
N LYS A 29 24.36 0.84 3.00
CA LYS A 29 25.28 -0.16 3.59
C LYS A 29 24.63 -1.54 3.72
N THR A 30 23.37 -1.65 3.38
CA THR A 30 22.55 -2.87 3.38
C THR A 30 22.27 -3.34 1.96
N VAL A 31 21.87 -4.61 1.83
CA VAL A 31 21.23 -5.15 0.64
C VAL A 31 19.77 -5.42 0.99
N SER A 32 18.88 -4.85 0.20
CA SER A 32 17.43 -5.00 0.39
C SER A 32 16.86 -5.87 -0.71
N PHE A 33 16.06 -6.86 -0.32
CA PHE A 33 15.26 -7.71 -1.21
C PHE A 33 13.78 -7.45 -0.97
N SER A 34 13.00 -7.43 -2.04
CA SER A 34 11.53 -7.46 -1.98
C SER A 34 11.03 -8.45 -3.01
N ILE A 35 10.31 -9.48 -2.58
CA ILE A 35 9.74 -10.50 -3.46
C ILE A 35 8.22 -10.40 -3.35
N LYS A 36 7.57 -10.08 -4.47
CA LYS A 36 6.13 -9.80 -4.54
C LYS A 36 5.44 -10.90 -5.35
N PHE A 37 4.53 -11.61 -4.70
CA PHE A 37 3.64 -12.59 -5.30
C PHE A 37 2.29 -11.92 -5.56
N ARG A 38 1.88 -11.82 -6.82
CA ARG A 38 0.73 -11.03 -7.26
C ARG A 38 -0.37 -11.90 -7.82
N ALA A 39 -1.58 -11.72 -7.33
CA ALA A 39 -2.78 -12.41 -7.76
C ALA A 39 -3.95 -11.43 -7.89
N PRO A 40 -5.00 -11.77 -8.66
CA PRO A 40 -6.25 -11.01 -8.64
C PRO A 40 -6.82 -10.93 -7.23
N LEU A 41 -7.36 -9.75 -6.87
CA LEU A 41 -7.98 -9.52 -5.57
C LEU A 41 -9.36 -10.20 -5.51
N ASP A 42 -9.51 -11.15 -4.60
CA ASP A 42 -10.73 -11.83 -4.24
C ASP A 42 -10.86 -11.88 -2.72
N GLN A 43 -12.08 -11.74 -2.18
CA GLN A 43 -12.29 -11.60 -0.75
C GLN A 43 -11.88 -12.84 0.06
N LYS A 44 -12.16 -14.04 -0.46
CA LYS A 44 -11.77 -15.30 0.19
C LYS A 44 -10.26 -15.51 0.09
N MET A 45 -9.71 -15.32 -1.09
CA MET A 45 -8.27 -15.45 -1.35
C MET A 45 -7.46 -14.42 -0.53
N ALA A 46 -7.97 -13.19 -0.35
CA ALA A 46 -7.33 -12.18 0.49
C ALA A 46 -7.17 -12.66 1.94
N ALA A 47 -8.19 -13.29 2.53
CA ALA A 47 -8.13 -13.87 3.87
C ALA A 47 -7.08 -14.99 3.96
N GLU A 48 -7.11 -15.93 3.03
CA GLU A 48 -6.15 -17.05 2.98
C GLU A 48 -4.72 -16.53 2.80
N ARG A 49 -4.47 -15.55 1.94
CA ARG A 49 -3.14 -14.97 1.72
C ARG A 49 -2.65 -14.15 2.92
N ALA A 50 -3.54 -13.46 3.64
CA ALA A 50 -3.19 -12.77 4.88
C ALA A 50 -2.79 -13.75 5.99
N VAL A 51 -3.51 -14.87 6.15
CA VAL A 51 -3.11 -15.92 7.10
C VAL A 51 -1.82 -16.60 6.64
N LEU A 52 -1.67 -16.87 5.34
CA LEU A 52 -0.46 -17.46 4.77
C LEU A 52 0.78 -16.61 5.05
N SER A 53 0.68 -15.28 4.88
CA SER A 53 1.81 -14.37 5.17
C SER A 53 2.28 -14.50 6.62
N ASN A 54 1.35 -14.60 7.57
CA ASN A 54 1.67 -14.80 8.98
C ASN A 54 2.31 -16.18 9.23
N VAL A 55 1.78 -17.26 8.63
CA VAL A 55 2.32 -18.61 8.78
C VAL A 55 3.76 -18.68 8.26
N LEU A 56 4.03 -18.15 7.07
CA LEU A 56 5.38 -18.13 6.48
C LEU A 56 6.35 -17.26 7.30
N GLN A 57 5.84 -16.19 7.93
CA GLN A 57 6.62 -15.32 8.83
C GLN A 57 7.13 -16.05 10.06
N HIS A 58 6.38 -16.99 10.60
CA HIS A 58 6.62 -17.50 11.94
C HIS A 58 7.19 -18.93 11.99
N SER A 59 7.11 -19.70 10.89
CA SER A 59 7.70 -21.04 10.83
C SER A 59 7.96 -21.49 9.39
N ASN A 60 8.99 -22.32 9.22
CA ASN A 60 9.35 -22.95 7.96
C ASN A 60 9.93 -24.36 8.23
N GLY A 61 10.39 -25.03 7.19
CA GLY A 61 10.94 -26.37 7.29
C GLY A 61 12.13 -26.49 8.24
N LYS A 62 12.98 -25.47 8.28
CA LYS A 62 14.19 -25.41 9.12
C LYS A 62 13.88 -24.91 10.55
N PHE A 63 13.07 -23.84 10.67
CA PHE A 63 12.74 -23.21 11.94
C PHE A 63 11.27 -23.43 12.28
N LYS A 64 11.02 -24.41 13.14
CA LYS A 64 9.67 -24.78 13.57
C LYS A 64 9.07 -23.79 14.57
N LYS A 65 9.91 -23.05 15.29
CA LYS A 65 9.52 -22.09 16.33
C LYS A 65 9.98 -20.68 15.95
N SER A 66 9.10 -19.72 16.12
CA SER A 66 9.38 -18.30 15.85
C SER A 66 10.58 -17.75 16.64
N ALA A 67 10.80 -18.23 17.88
CA ALA A 67 11.94 -17.79 18.69
C ALA A 67 13.29 -18.24 18.10
N GLU A 68 13.38 -19.49 17.61
CA GLU A 68 14.57 -20.02 16.95
C GLU A 68 14.86 -19.25 15.65
N PHE A 69 13.81 -18.92 14.90
CA PHE A 69 13.92 -18.15 13.67
C PHE A 69 14.45 -16.72 13.93
N ARG A 70 13.89 -16.03 14.94
CA ARG A 70 14.36 -14.69 15.34
C ARG A 70 15.80 -14.70 15.82
N SER A 71 16.20 -15.67 16.64
CA SER A 71 17.58 -15.82 17.09
C SER A 71 18.54 -15.99 15.92
N TYR A 72 18.16 -16.76 14.90
CA TYR A 72 18.96 -16.92 13.70
C TYR A 72 19.09 -15.63 12.87
N LEU A 73 18.04 -14.83 12.79
CA LEU A 73 18.09 -13.50 12.15
C LEU A 73 19.06 -12.55 12.90
N ASP A 74 19.08 -12.62 14.23
CA ASP A 74 20.00 -11.82 15.06
C ASP A 74 21.45 -12.28 14.82
N ASP A 75 21.70 -13.59 14.71
CA ASP A 75 23.01 -14.18 14.38
C ASP A 75 23.50 -13.76 12.97
N LEU A 76 22.57 -13.44 12.06
CA LEU A 76 22.84 -12.85 10.75
C LEU A 76 22.95 -11.30 10.81
N PHE A 77 23.61 -10.78 11.85
CA PHE A 77 23.85 -9.36 12.07
C PHE A 77 22.57 -8.51 12.08
N GLY A 78 21.50 -9.03 12.66
CA GLY A 78 20.23 -8.33 12.76
C GLY A 78 19.52 -8.21 11.39
N THR A 79 19.67 -9.23 10.55
CA THR A 79 18.91 -9.31 9.29
C THR A 79 17.41 -9.24 9.59
N VAL A 80 16.70 -8.35 8.89
CA VAL A 80 15.26 -8.22 8.98
C VAL A 80 14.63 -9.06 7.87
N LEU A 81 13.69 -9.92 8.22
CA LEU A 81 12.88 -10.68 7.28
C LEU A 81 11.43 -10.65 7.75
N TYR A 82 10.52 -10.24 6.88
CA TYR A 82 9.09 -10.30 7.18
C TYR A 82 8.25 -10.51 5.92
N PHE A 83 7.12 -11.20 6.12
CA PHE A 83 6.05 -11.31 5.15
C PHE A 83 4.94 -10.30 5.49
N ASP A 84 4.26 -9.82 4.45
CA ASP A 84 3.09 -8.96 4.59
C ASP A 84 2.11 -9.22 3.44
N ALA A 85 0.87 -8.78 3.61
CA ALA A 85 -0.16 -8.87 2.60
C ALA A 85 -0.79 -7.49 2.38
N SER A 86 -0.88 -7.08 1.12
CA SER A 86 -1.42 -5.78 0.73
C SER A 86 -2.29 -5.89 -0.52
N LYS A 87 -3.01 -4.81 -0.83
CA LYS A 87 -3.76 -4.70 -2.08
C LYS A 87 -3.47 -3.39 -2.80
N LYS A 88 -3.55 -3.43 -4.12
CA LYS A 88 -3.45 -2.24 -4.97
C LYS A 88 -4.40 -2.38 -6.16
N GLY A 89 -5.43 -1.54 -6.25
CA GLY A 89 -6.46 -1.71 -7.26
C GLY A 89 -7.14 -3.08 -7.14
N SER A 90 -7.15 -3.84 -8.23
CA SER A 90 -7.68 -5.21 -8.31
C SER A 90 -6.62 -6.30 -8.04
N GLU A 91 -5.46 -5.92 -7.51
CA GLU A 91 -4.35 -6.81 -7.19
C GLU A 91 -4.24 -7.05 -5.69
N HIS A 92 -4.03 -8.30 -5.29
CA HIS A 92 -3.57 -8.70 -3.97
C HIS A 92 -2.12 -9.15 -4.05
N THR A 93 -1.27 -8.55 -3.23
CA THR A 93 0.17 -8.86 -3.18
C THR A 93 0.52 -9.47 -1.83
N LEU A 94 1.08 -10.68 -1.84
CA LEU A 94 1.84 -11.22 -0.73
C LEU A 94 3.30 -10.88 -0.99
N LEU A 95 3.96 -10.25 -0.03
CA LEU A 95 5.33 -9.79 -0.19
C LEU A 95 6.23 -10.33 0.91
N LEU A 96 7.47 -10.66 0.54
CA LEU A 96 8.58 -10.93 1.43
C LEU A 96 9.58 -9.80 1.30
N ASN A 97 9.90 -9.13 2.39
CA ASN A 97 10.97 -8.16 2.47
C ASN A 97 12.12 -8.69 3.33
N VAL A 98 13.34 -8.50 2.84
CA VAL A 98 14.55 -8.83 3.57
C VAL A 98 15.52 -7.67 3.47
N GLU A 99 16.12 -7.30 4.58
CA GLU A 99 17.21 -6.32 4.63
C GLU A 99 18.36 -6.89 5.46
N THR A 100 19.54 -6.93 4.88
CA THR A 100 20.73 -7.48 5.50
C THR A 100 21.92 -6.56 5.31
N VAL A 101 22.92 -6.66 6.19
CA VAL A 101 24.19 -5.94 6.03
C VAL A 101 24.90 -6.42 4.77
N ASN A 102 25.51 -5.50 4.04
CA ASN A 102 26.32 -5.88 2.89
C ASN A 102 27.66 -6.46 3.34
N ASP A 103 28.04 -7.62 2.78
CA ASP A 103 29.28 -8.37 3.10
C ASP A 103 30.55 -7.53 3.03
N GLN A 104 30.60 -6.48 2.20
CA GLN A 104 31.76 -5.61 2.09
C GLN A 104 32.09 -4.83 3.38
N TYR A 105 31.09 -4.65 4.26
CA TYR A 105 31.26 -3.98 5.56
C TYR A 105 31.58 -4.95 6.71
N LEU A 106 31.63 -6.27 6.43
CA LEU A 106 31.96 -7.31 7.40
C LEU A 106 33.40 -7.76 7.25
N GLN A 107 34.15 -7.82 8.36
CA GLN A 107 35.58 -8.12 8.32
C GLN A 107 35.90 -9.60 8.05
N LYS A 108 35.15 -10.54 8.61
CA LYS A 108 35.43 -11.99 8.55
C LYS A 108 34.23 -12.85 8.12
N ASN A 109 33.03 -12.49 8.50
CA ASN A 109 31.84 -13.27 8.21
C ASN A 109 31.15 -12.70 7.00
N LYS A 110 30.63 -13.57 6.15
CA LYS A 110 29.78 -13.17 5.01
C LYS A 110 28.42 -13.78 5.23
N VAL A 111 27.37 -12.99 5.06
CA VAL A 111 25.99 -13.41 5.35
C VAL A 111 25.11 -13.48 4.10
N PHE A 112 25.58 -12.99 2.97
CA PHE A 112 24.76 -12.90 1.76
C PHE A 112 24.25 -14.27 1.29
N ASN A 113 25.08 -15.33 1.32
CA ASN A 113 24.64 -16.66 0.91
C ASN A 113 23.67 -17.26 1.92
N GLU A 114 23.93 -17.11 3.24
CA GLU A 114 23.02 -17.57 4.29
C GLU A 114 21.67 -16.88 4.23
N VAL A 115 21.64 -15.61 3.82
CA VAL A 115 20.39 -14.87 3.60
C VAL A 115 19.65 -15.40 2.36
N LEU A 116 20.34 -15.74 1.28
CA LEU A 116 19.72 -16.38 0.12
C LEU A 116 19.14 -17.76 0.45
N ASP A 117 19.87 -18.57 1.22
CA ASP A 117 19.40 -19.87 1.71
C ASP A 117 18.17 -19.68 2.61
N LEU A 118 18.17 -18.63 3.43
CA LEU A 118 17.04 -18.29 4.28
C LEU A 118 15.80 -17.86 3.47
N ILE A 119 15.98 -17.05 2.44
CA ILE A 119 14.92 -16.66 1.50
C ILE A 119 14.35 -17.91 0.82
N ASN A 120 15.21 -18.81 0.34
CA ASN A 120 14.78 -20.08 -0.25
C ASN A 120 13.95 -20.89 0.76
N THR A 121 14.48 -21.11 1.95
CA THR A 121 13.79 -21.86 3.02
C THR A 121 12.45 -21.22 3.37
N ALA A 122 12.39 -19.90 3.52
CA ALA A 122 11.16 -19.20 3.88
C ALA A 122 10.06 -19.32 2.80
N ILE A 123 10.44 -19.39 1.53
CA ILE A 123 9.51 -19.47 0.40
C ILE A 123 9.16 -20.93 0.06
N PHE A 124 10.16 -21.82 -0.06
CA PHE A 124 9.99 -23.13 -0.68
C PHE A 124 9.97 -24.31 0.31
N GLU A 125 10.33 -24.08 1.57
CA GLU A 125 10.33 -25.11 2.60
C GLU A 125 9.30 -24.81 3.70
N PRO A 126 7.97 -24.91 3.42
CA PRO A 126 6.95 -24.63 4.41
C PRO A 126 7.00 -25.66 5.55
N ASN A 127 6.55 -25.27 6.73
CA ASN A 127 6.40 -26.19 7.85
C ASN A 127 5.14 -27.05 7.69
N PHE A 128 5.29 -28.19 7.03
CA PHE A 128 4.21 -29.16 6.81
C PHE A 128 4.24 -30.31 7.81
N GLU A 129 3.05 -30.78 8.15
CA GLU A 129 2.79 -32.02 8.84
C GLU A 129 1.73 -32.81 8.03
N ASN A 130 2.02 -34.06 7.70
CA ASN A 130 1.16 -34.90 6.86
C ASN A 130 0.74 -34.27 5.52
N GLY A 131 1.61 -33.45 4.94
CA GLY A 131 1.40 -32.82 3.64
C GLY A 131 0.61 -31.51 3.65
N THR A 132 0.22 -31.00 4.83
CA THR A 132 -0.45 -29.70 5.00
C THR A 132 0.28 -28.84 6.03
N PHE A 133 -0.05 -27.55 6.11
CA PHE A 133 0.44 -26.71 7.22
C PHE A 133 0.03 -27.28 8.58
N VAL A 134 0.89 -27.11 9.59
CA VAL A 134 0.63 -27.56 10.96
C VAL A 134 -0.64 -26.91 11.51
N PRO A 135 -1.68 -27.68 11.90
CA PRO A 135 -2.99 -27.13 12.29
C PRO A 135 -2.93 -26.09 13.41
N SER A 136 -2.12 -26.34 14.45
CA SER A 136 -1.99 -25.43 15.59
C SER A 136 -1.36 -24.09 15.21
N ILE A 137 -0.49 -24.06 14.21
CA ILE A 137 0.10 -22.82 13.68
C ILE A 137 -0.96 -22.07 12.87
N VAL A 138 -1.69 -22.76 11.99
CA VAL A 138 -2.77 -22.16 11.21
C VAL A 138 -3.80 -21.49 12.12
N GLU A 139 -4.28 -22.17 13.15
CA GLU A 139 -5.26 -21.59 14.09
C GLU A 139 -4.71 -20.37 14.82
N ARG A 140 -3.47 -20.41 15.28
CA ARG A 140 -2.83 -19.25 15.92
C ARG A 140 -2.75 -18.06 14.98
N GLU A 141 -2.36 -18.25 13.72
CA GLU A 141 -2.21 -17.16 12.75
C GLU A 141 -3.58 -16.64 12.25
N LYS A 142 -4.61 -17.49 12.21
CA LYS A 142 -6.00 -17.05 12.01
C LYS A 142 -6.43 -16.07 13.12
N GLU A 143 -6.18 -16.41 14.38
CA GLU A 143 -6.48 -15.52 15.50
C GLU A 143 -5.77 -14.16 15.39
N MET A 144 -4.53 -14.13 14.92
CA MET A 144 -3.80 -12.88 14.69
C MET A 144 -4.44 -12.02 13.59
N VAL A 145 -4.90 -12.64 12.49
CA VAL A 145 -5.61 -11.92 11.42
C VAL A 145 -6.99 -11.44 11.91
N ILE A 146 -7.72 -12.27 12.68
CA ILE A 146 -9.00 -11.87 13.29
C ILE A 146 -8.81 -10.64 14.17
N GLN A 147 -7.80 -10.62 15.06
CA GLN A 147 -7.49 -9.47 15.90
C GLN A 147 -7.14 -8.23 15.07
N ARG A 148 -6.39 -8.39 13.97
CA ARG A 148 -6.09 -7.29 13.04
C ARG A 148 -7.35 -6.72 12.39
N ILE A 149 -8.29 -7.55 11.98
CA ILE A 149 -9.58 -7.12 11.44
C ILE A 149 -10.40 -6.42 12.53
N GLN A 150 -10.49 -7.00 13.74
CA GLN A 150 -11.23 -6.42 14.85
C GLN A 150 -10.68 -5.05 15.26
N SER A 151 -9.36 -4.85 15.20
CA SER A 151 -8.74 -3.55 15.51
C SER A 151 -9.25 -2.41 14.62
N ILE A 152 -9.76 -2.70 13.42
CA ILE A 152 -10.40 -1.69 12.56
C ILE A 152 -11.72 -1.24 13.17
N PHE A 153 -12.50 -2.14 13.76
CA PHE A 153 -13.78 -1.82 14.40
C PHE A 153 -13.61 -1.06 15.72
N ASP A 154 -12.49 -1.27 16.41
CA ASP A 154 -12.16 -0.57 17.65
C ASP A 154 -11.69 0.87 17.39
N ASP A 155 -10.93 1.10 16.33
CA ASP A 155 -10.52 2.44 15.88
C ASP A 155 -11.65 3.11 15.09
N LYS A 156 -12.38 4.03 15.73
CA LYS A 156 -13.55 4.69 15.13
C LYS A 156 -13.23 5.48 13.87
N THR A 157 -12.01 5.97 13.69
CA THR A 157 -11.60 6.66 12.46
C THR A 157 -11.41 5.66 11.31
N ARG A 158 -10.73 4.54 11.56
CA ARG A 158 -10.58 3.45 10.59
C ARG A 158 -11.91 2.79 10.25
N TYR A 159 -12.75 2.58 11.26
CA TYR A 159 -14.09 2.06 11.06
C TYR A 159 -14.94 2.97 10.16
N ALA A 160 -14.96 4.29 10.42
CA ALA A 160 -15.67 5.23 9.60
C ALA A 160 -15.17 5.26 8.15
N GLN A 161 -13.84 5.17 7.94
CA GLN A 161 -13.26 5.06 6.60
C GLN A 161 -13.67 3.76 5.90
N TYR A 162 -13.64 2.65 6.60
CA TYR A 162 -14.09 1.35 6.09
C TYR A 162 -15.57 1.41 5.68
N ARG A 163 -16.44 1.94 6.55
CA ARG A 163 -17.88 2.07 6.27
C ARG A 163 -18.15 2.97 5.07
N LEU A 164 -17.51 4.13 4.99
CA LEU A 164 -17.65 5.01 3.83
C LEU A 164 -17.23 4.31 2.54
N THR A 165 -16.13 3.55 2.56
CA THR A 165 -15.68 2.82 1.37
C THR A 165 -16.69 1.75 0.93
N GLN A 166 -17.31 1.03 1.89
CA GLN A 166 -18.38 0.06 1.61
C GLN A 166 -19.60 0.73 0.96
N ILE A 167 -19.93 1.94 1.39
CA ILE A 167 -21.05 2.73 0.85
C ILE A 167 -20.74 3.22 -0.56
N LEU A 168 -19.52 3.77 -0.76
CA LEU A 168 -19.10 4.33 -2.05
C LEU A 168 -18.98 3.28 -3.14
N ARG A 169 -18.45 2.12 -2.80
CA ARG A 169 -18.07 1.07 -3.78
C ARG A 169 -18.47 -0.31 -3.27
N PRO A 170 -19.78 -0.62 -3.16
CA PRO A 170 -20.22 -1.95 -2.78
C PRO A 170 -19.78 -2.99 -3.81
N ASN A 171 -19.26 -4.14 -3.32
CA ASN A 171 -18.79 -5.25 -4.16
C ASN A 171 -17.66 -4.89 -5.16
N HIS A 172 -16.91 -3.84 -4.89
CA HIS A 172 -15.81 -3.34 -5.72
C HIS A 172 -14.45 -3.63 -5.04
N PRO A 173 -13.34 -3.79 -5.78
CA PRO A 173 -12.00 -3.98 -5.20
C PRO A 173 -11.63 -2.96 -4.13
N ALA A 174 -12.11 -1.71 -4.23
CA ALA A 174 -11.91 -0.70 -3.19
C ALA A 174 -12.42 -1.15 -1.83
N SER A 175 -13.56 -1.83 -1.77
CA SER A 175 -14.22 -2.28 -0.53
C SER A 175 -13.74 -3.64 -0.03
N ILE A 176 -13.01 -4.42 -0.82
CA ILE A 176 -12.42 -5.69 -0.38
C ILE A 176 -11.20 -5.39 0.51
N SER A 177 -11.18 -5.96 1.73
CA SER A 177 -10.04 -5.85 2.64
C SER A 177 -8.89 -6.77 2.19
N ALA A 178 -7.64 -6.31 2.29
CA ALA A 178 -6.48 -7.17 2.07
C ALA A 178 -6.37 -8.34 3.08
N ASN A 179 -7.06 -8.25 4.21
CA ASN A 179 -7.13 -9.31 5.23
C ASN A 179 -8.37 -10.19 5.11
N GLY A 180 -9.25 -9.97 4.12
CA GLY A 180 -10.56 -10.62 4.05
C GLY A 180 -11.53 -10.11 5.11
N THR A 181 -12.46 -10.97 5.54
CA THR A 181 -13.44 -10.72 6.60
C THR A 181 -13.31 -11.73 7.74
N LEU A 182 -13.97 -11.46 8.87
CA LEU A 182 -14.01 -12.41 9.99
C LEU A 182 -14.55 -13.78 9.58
N GLU A 183 -15.57 -13.79 8.72
CA GLU A 183 -16.21 -15.01 8.20
C GLU A 183 -15.23 -15.79 7.34
N THR A 184 -14.60 -15.12 6.34
CA THR A 184 -13.66 -15.79 5.42
C THR A 184 -12.42 -16.33 6.14
N VAL A 185 -11.92 -15.63 7.16
CA VAL A 185 -10.79 -16.13 7.97
C VAL A 185 -11.17 -17.36 8.77
N LYS A 186 -12.38 -17.42 9.37
CA LYS A 186 -12.85 -18.59 10.15
C LYS A 186 -12.95 -19.86 9.32
N GLU A 187 -13.28 -19.75 8.03
CA GLU A 187 -13.43 -20.88 7.11
C GLU A 187 -12.09 -21.50 6.68
N ILE A 188 -10.95 -20.87 6.96
CA ILE A 188 -9.64 -21.35 6.54
C ILE A 188 -9.27 -22.62 7.30
N THR A 189 -8.82 -23.64 6.56
CA THR A 189 -8.29 -24.89 7.07
C THR A 189 -6.83 -25.09 6.64
N PRO A 190 -6.08 -25.99 7.29
CA PRO A 190 -4.73 -26.35 6.85
C PRO A 190 -4.67 -26.76 5.38
N GLU A 191 -5.67 -27.49 4.89
CA GLU A 191 -5.76 -27.97 3.51
C GLU A 191 -6.03 -26.82 2.53
N SER A 192 -6.97 -25.90 2.84
CA SER A 192 -7.26 -24.76 2.00
C SER A 192 -6.05 -23.81 1.92
N LEU A 193 -5.39 -23.57 3.06
CA LEU A 193 -4.20 -22.72 3.13
C LEU A 193 -3.02 -23.34 2.36
N THR A 194 -2.88 -24.68 2.39
CA THR A 194 -1.85 -25.39 1.62
C THR A 194 -2.09 -25.24 0.11
N LYS A 195 -3.35 -25.30 -0.34
CA LYS A 195 -3.70 -25.04 -1.75
C LYS A 195 -3.38 -23.59 -2.14
N THR A 196 -3.66 -22.62 -1.28
CA THR A 196 -3.33 -21.21 -1.51
C THR A 196 -1.81 -20.99 -1.60
N TYR A 197 -1.02 -21.65 -0.74
CA TYR A 197 0.43 -21.66 -0.86
C TYR A 197 0.91 -22.25 -2.19
N GLN A 198 0.36 -23.39 -2.60
CA GLN A 198 0.71 -24.04 -3.87
C GLN A 198 0.35 -23.15 -5.08
N SER A 199 -0.81 -22.48 -5.05
CA SER A 199 -1.20 -21.53 -6.09
C SER A 199 -0.25 -20.32 -6.11
N MET A 200 0.11 -19.75 -4.96
CA MET A 200 1.07 -18.66 -4.85
C MET A 200 2.43 -19.02 -5.50
N ILE A 201 2.96 -20.20 -5.16
CA ILE A 201 4.28 -20.63 -5.67
C ILE A 201 4.25 -20.93 -7.17
N ASN A 202 3.15 -21.47 -7.71
CA ASN A 202 3.11 -21.99 -9.07
C ASN A 202 2.37 -21.09 -10.08
N GLU A 203 1.49 -20.17 -9.63
CA GLU A 203 0.59 -19.45 -10.53
C GLU A 203 0.73 -17.92 -10.40
N ASP A 204 1.21 -17.38 -9.26
CA ASP A 204 1.32 -15.94 -9.10
C ASP A 204 2.40 -15.34 -10.00
N ARG A 205 2.17 -14.14 -10.52
CA ARG A 205 3.26 -13.33 -11.07
C ARG A 205 4.23 -12.99 -9.95
N VAL A 206 5.52 -13.20 -10.18
CA VAL A 206 6.56 -12.90 -9.19
C VAL A 206 7.47 -11.79 -9.71
N ASP A 207 7.61 -10.73 -8.92
CA ASP A 207 8.58 -9.67 -9.15
C ASP A 207 9.56 -9.65 -7.96
N ILE A 208 10.85 -9.86 -8.27
CA ILE A 208 11.95 -9.88 -7.30
C ILE A 208 12.75 -8.59 -7.47
N TYR A 209 12.94 -7.83 -6.42
CA TYR A 209 13.70 -6.58 -6.40
C TYR A 209 14.91 -6.74 -5.49
N VAL A 210 16.07 -6.26 -5.96
CA VAL A 210 17.31 -6.19 -5.16
C VAL A 210 17.94 -4.82 -5.30
N VAL A 211 18.23 -4.18 -4.17
CA VAL A 211 18.88 -2.86 -4.13
C VAL A 211 20.04 -2.90 -3.16
N GLY A 212 21.23 -2.49 -3.60
CA GLY A 212 22.43 -2.41 -2.77
C GLY A 212 23.70 -2.16 -3.58
N ASP A 213 24.82 -2.08 -2.88
CA ASP A 213 26.15 -2.03 -3.49
C ASP A 213 26.64 -3.45 -3.78
N ILE A 214 26.23 -3.97 -4.92
CA ILE A 214 26.36 -5.38 -5.31
C ILE A 214 26.82 -5.51 -6.76
N ASP A 215 27.47 -6.62 -7.07
CA ASP A 215 27.74 -7.04 -8.44
C ASP A 215 26.48 -7.67 -9.03
N VAL A 216 25.96 -7.05 -10.09
CA VAL A 216 24.67 -7.42 -10.70
C VAL A 216 24.71 -8.84 -11.26
N GLU A 217 25.76 -9.20 -12.01
CA GLU A 217 25.86 -10.50 -12.66
C GLU A 217 26.01 -11.63 -11.62
N ALA A 218 26.85 -11.40 -10.60
CA ALA A 218 27.03 -12.35 -9.51
C ALA A 218 25.74 -12.57 -8.69
N VAL A 219 25.00 -11.50 -8.40
CA VAL A 219 23.72 -11.59 -7.67
C VAL A 219 22.66 -12.27 -8.53
N GLN A 220 22.53 -11.92 -9.80
CA GLN A 220 21.60 -12.58 -10.72
C GLN A 220 21.86 -14.08 -10.77
N LYS A 221 23.11 -14.50 -10.94
CA LYS A 221 23.51 -15.93 -10.97
C LYS A 221 23.11 -16.63 -9.67
N LYS A 222 23.48 -16.05 -8.51
CA LYS A 222 23.16 -16.63 -7.20
C LYS A 222 21.64 -16.75 -6.96
N LEU A 223 20.85 -15.75 -7.35
CA LEU A 223 19.39 -15.80 -7.21
C LEU A 223 18.77 -16.86 -8.12
N THR A 224 19.29 -17.02 -9.35
CA THR A 224 18.84 -18.08 -10.26
C THR A 224 19.11 -19.47 -9.69
N GLU A 225 20.26 -19.65 -9.03
CA GLU A 225 20.64 -20.93 -8.41
C GLU A 225 19.86 -21.18 -7.10
N ALA A 226 19.63 -20.14 -6.30
CA ALA A 226 19.01 -20.24 -4.98
C ALA A 226 17.47 -20.33 -5.02
N LEU A 227 16.81 -19.73 -6.00
CA LEU A 227 15.36 -19.62 -6.06
C LEU A 227 14.81 -20.45 -7.24
N PRO A 228 14.38 -21.71 -7.01
CA PRO A 228 13.99 -22.65 -8.06
C PRO A 228 12.57 -22.40 -8.59
N PHE A 229 12.28 -21.15 -8.95
CA PHE A 229 11.01 -20.82 -9.60
C PHE A 229 10.87 -21.52 -10.96
N LYS A 230 9.66 -21.97 -11.26
CA LYS A 230 9.30 -22.60 -12.53
C LYS A 230 8.51 -21.64 -13.40
N ASP A 231 8.51 -21.90 -14.70
CA ASP A 231 7.64 -21.21 -15.66
C ASP A 231 6.18 -21.29 -15.23
N ARG A 232 5.46 -20.17 -15.38
CA ARG A 232 4.06 -20.02 -15.03
C ARG A 232 3.36 -19.03 -15.94
N THR A 233 2.06 -19.20 -16.08
CA THR A 233 1.18 -18.24 -16.75
C THR A 233 0.31 -17.56 -15.69
N PRO A 234 0.68 -16.38 -15.21
CA PRO A 234 -0.07 -15.69 -14.17
C PRO A 234 -1.50 -15.35 -14.62
N LYS A 235 -2.44 -15.41 -13.69
CA LYS A 235 -3.80 -14.92 -13.93
C LYS A 235 -3.76 -13.43 -14.24
N GLN A 236 -4.50 -13.01 -15.25
CA GLN A 236 -4.60 -11.58 -15.59
C GLN A 236 -5.35 -10.83 -14.49
N ILE A 237 -4.80 -9.71 -14.10
CA ILE A 237 -5.42 -8.78 -13.16
C ILE A 237 -6.17 -7.73 -13.99
N THR A 238 -7.49 -7.84 -14.00
CA THR A 238 -8.35 -6.92 -14.74
C THR A 238 -8.63 -5.70 -13.88
N LYS A 239 -8.39 -4.51 -14.42
CA LYS A 239 -8.82 -3.27 -13.76
C LYS A 239 -10.34 -3.22 -13.73
N GLU A 240 -10.91 -3.07 -12.54
CA GLU A 240 -12.35 -2.86 -12.41
C GLU A 240 -12.71 -1.46 -12.91
N THR A 241 -13.66 -1.40 -13.84
CA THR A 241 -14.15 -0.15 -14.43
C THR A 241 -15.59 0.17 -14.02
N ASN A 242 -16.23 -0.73 -13.26
CA ASN A 242 -17.60 -0.53 -12.84
C ASN A 242 -17.66 0.49 -11.71
N GLU A 243 -18.25 1.64 -12.00
CA GLU A 243 -18.47 2.73 -11.05
C GLU A 243 -19.91 2.66 -10.51
N SER A 244 -20.16 1.70 -9.61
CA SER A 244 -21.43 1.69 -8.88
C SER A 244 -21.52 2.95 -8.02
N LYS A 245 -22.58 3.74 -8.17
CA LYS A 245 -22.83 4.87 -7.29
C LYS A 245 -23.47 4.40 -5.99
N PRO A 246 -23.27 5.11 -4.87
CA PRO A 246 -23.89 4.79 -3.60
C PRO A 246 -25.43 4.95 -3.69
N GLU A 247 -26.16 4.08 -2.99
CA GLU A 247 -27.62 4.17 -2.92
C GLU A 247 -28.12 5.42 -2.19
N LYS A 248 -27.33 5.93 -1.25
CA LYS A 248 -27.64 7.09 -0.41
C LYS A 248 -26.44 8.02 -0.31
N GLU A 249 -26.66 9.31 -0.55
CA GLU A 249 -25.64 10.34 -0.35
C GLU A 249 -25.28 10.55 1.13
N TYR A 250 -26.22 10.33 2.05
CA TYR A 250 -25.98 10.55 3.49
C TYR A 250 -26.30 9.29 4.31
N THR A 251 -25.37 8.92 5.19
CA THR A 251 -25.52 7.81 6.15
C THR A 251 -25.02 8.24 7.52
N LYS A 252 -25.90 8.10 8.55
CA LYS A 252 -25.55 8.32 9.95
C LYS A 252 -25.59 7.00 10.71
N GLU A 253 -24.55 6.75 11.50
CA GLU A 253 -24.44 5.58 12.39
C GLU A 253 -24.13 6.05 13.80
N GLN A 254 -24.68 5.38 14.82
CA GLN A 254 -24.48 5.73 16.21
C GLN A 254 -23.81 4.60 16.99
N GLN A 255 -22.75 4.93 17.71
CA GLN A 255 -22.00 4.00 18.58
C GLN A 255 -21.72 4.68 19.92
N ASP A 256 -21.17 3.91 20.89
CA ASP A 256 -20.68 4.48 22.14
C ASP A 256 -19.37 5.24 21.90
N MET A 257 -19.46 6.55 21.74
CA MET A 257 -18.33 7.44 21.48
C MET A 257 -18.69 8.90 21.75
N LYS A 258 -17.68 9.73 22.02
CA LYS A 258 -17.84 11.16 22.28
C LYS A 258 -17.64 12.02 21.04
N GLN A 259 -16.49 11.79 20.35
CA GLN A 259 -16.12 12.57 19.17
C GLN A 259 -16.75 12.01 17.90
N GLY A 260 -17.47 12.84 17.13
CA GLY A 260 -18.01 12.47 15.83
C GLY A 260 -16.91 12.25 14.79
N LYS A 261 -17.14 11.31 13.88
CA LYS A 261 -16.30 11.05 12.70
C LYS A 261 -17.10 11.40 11.45
N LEU A 262 -16.81 12.53 10.85
CA LEU A 262 -17.42 12.99 9.60
C LEU A 262 -16.47 12.66 8.45
N HIS A 263 -16.85 11.71 7.63
CA HIS A 263 -16.11 11.29 6.46
C HIS A 263 -16.92 11.55 5.19
N ILE A 264 -16.29 12.14 4.18
CA ILE A 264 -16.94 12.49 2.93
C ILE A 264 -16.18 11.86 1.77
N GLY A 265 -16.88 11.19 0.88
CA GLY A 265 -16.33 10.55 -0.32
C GLY A 265 -16.71 11.30 -1.58
N PHE A 266 -15.69 11.55 -2.40
CA PHE A 266 -15.84 12.15 -3.72
C PHE A 266 -15.25 11.23 -4.77
N SER A 267 -15.75 11.32 -6.01
CA SER A 267 -15.13 10.68 -7.17
C SER A 267 -14.40 11.68 -8.06
N THR A 268 -13.48 11.15 -8.84
CA THR A 268 -12.78 11.84 -9.92
C THR A 268 -12.54 10.85 -11.07
N PRO A 269 -12.62 11.29 -12.34
CA PRO A 269 -12.28 10.43 -13.47
C PRO A 269 -10.80 10.10 -13.56
N VAL A 270 -9.94 10.89 -12.88
CA VAL A 270 -8.49 10.76 -12.96
C VAL A 270 -7.99 9.56 -12.15
N ARG A 271 -7.21 8.71 -12.78
CA ARG A 271 -6.60 7.49 -12.22
C ARG A 271 -5.09 7.58 -12.21
N PHE A 272 -4.45 6.63 -11.52
CA PHE A 272 -3.00 6.47 -11.62
C PHE A 272 -2.58 6.13 -13.06
N GLY A 273 -1.60 6.87 -13.57
CA GLY A 273 -1.09 6.73 -14.94
C GLY A 273 -1.75 7.65 -15.96
N ASP A 274 -2.83 8.34 -15.61
CA ASP A 274 -3.46 9.32 -16.50
C ASP A 274 -2.61 10.59 -16.62
N GLU A 275 -2.76 11.32 -17.71
CA GLU A 275 -2.04 12.58 -17.98
C GLU A 275 -2.28 13.62 -16.88
N ASP A 276 -3.50 13.71 -16.35
CA ASP A 276 -3.88 14.66 -15.32
C ASP A 276 -3.52 14.18 -13.88
N TYR A 277 -2.85 13.01 -13.72
CA TYR A 277 -2.52 12.47 -12.40
C TYR A 277 -1.69 13.43 -11.53
N ALA A 278 -0.66 14.09 -12.11
CA ALA A 278 0.15 15.07 -11.38
C ALA A 278 -0.67 16.29 -10.93
N LYS A 279 -1.64 16.73 -11.76
CA LYS A 279 -2.56 17.83 -11.41
C LYS A 279 -3.48 17.45 -10.26
N MET A 280 -3.98 16.19 -10.25
CA MET A 280 -4.80 15.67 -9.17
C MET A 280 -4.04 15.56 -7.84
N GLN A 281 -2.74 15.24 -7.87
CA GLN A 281 -1.90 15.26 -6.68
C GLN A 281 -1.78 16.68 -6.09
N ILE A 282 -1.58 17.70 -6.93
CA ILE A 282 -1.54 19.11 -6.52
C ILE A 282 -2.92 19.53 -5.98
N PHE A 283 -4.02 19.20 -6.69
CA PHE A 283 -5.37 19.47 -6.20
C PHE A 283 -5.56 18.93 -4.78
N ASN A 284 -5.29 17.63 -4.56
CA ASN A 284 -5.47 17.03 -3.23
C ASN A 284 -4.57 17.69 -2.17
N GLY A 285 -3.34 18.05 -2.52
CA GLY A 285 -2.42 18.74 -1.61
C GLY A 285 -2.96 20.08 -1.13
N ILE A 286 -3.54 20.88 -2.03
CA ILE A 286 -4.18 22.18 -1.71
C ILE A 286 -5.50 21.97 -0.99
N PHE A 287 -6.30 20.98 -1.39
CA PHE A 287 -7.61 20.73 -0.80
C PHE A 287 -7.49 20.33 0.67
N GLY A 288 -6.76 19.22 0.99
CA GLY A 288 -6.67 18.71 2.35
C GLY A 288 -5.45 17.85 2.66
N GLY A 289 -4.48 17.74 1.73
CA GLY A 289 -3.34 16.82 1.88
C GLY A 289 -2.26 17.29 2.84
N TYR A 290 -2.17 18.58 3.14
CA TYR A 290 -1.09 19.17 3.94
C TYR A 290 -1.59 20.16 4.98
N ALA A 291 -0.72 20.56 5.91
CA ALA A 291 -1.05 21.53 6.97
C ALA A 291 -1.35 22.95 6.46
N HIS A 292 -0.96 23.29 5.23
CA HIS A 292 -1.32 24.57 4.59
C HIS A 292 -2.57 24.47 3.72
N SER A 293 -3.22 23.30 3.69
CA SER A 293 -4.39 23.07 2.84
C SER A 293 -5.64 23.80 3.31
N LYS A 294 -6.58 23.96 2.38
CA LYS A 294 -7.85 24.66 2.67
C LYS A 294 -8.66 24.00 3.79
N LEU A 295 -8.71 22.68 3.84
CA LEU A 295 -9.43 21.97 4.91
C LEU A 295 -8.75 22.20 6.26
N PHE A 296 -7.42 22.09 6.33
CA PHE A 296 -6.71 22.34 7.57
C PHE A 296 -6.87 23.78 8.05
N MET A 297 -6.64 24.74 7.18
CA MET A 297 -6.65 26.17 7.51
C MET A 297 -8.05 26.70 7.83
N ASN A 298 -9.09 26.26 7.09
CA ASN A 298 -10.42 26.84 7.23
C ASN A 298 -11.32 26.02 8.17
N VAL A 299 -11.31 24.68 8.12
CA VAL A 299 -12.17 23.85 8.98
C VAL A 299 -11.61 23.72 10.40
N ARG A 300 -10.29 23.47 10.50
CA ARG A 300 -9.62 23.26 11.80
C ARG A 300 -9.19 24.58 12.44
N GLU A 301 -8.32 25.36 11.78
CA GLU A 301 -7.67 26.52 12.41
C GLU A 301 -8.63 27.70 12.54
N LYS A 302 -9.26 28.13 11.44
CA LYS A 302 -10.10 29.34 11.43
C LYS A 302 -11.45 29.13 12.13
N GLU A 303 -12.18 28.10 11.73
CA GLU A 303 -13.54 27.87 12.23
C GLU A 303 -13.56 27.00 13.50
N SER A 304 -12.45 26.34 13.85
CA SER A 304 -12.33 25.45 15.02
C SER A 304 -13.41 24.35 15.07
N LEU A 305 -13.86 23.87 13.91
CA LEU A 305 -14.94 22.88 13.79
C LEU A 305 -14.46 21.45 13.96
N ALA A 306 -13.16 21.20 13.72
CA ALA A 306 -12.59 19.87 13.74
C ALA A 306 -11.26 19.82 14.49
N TYR A 307 -11.02 18.71 15.16
CA TYR A 307 -9.71 18.39 15.75
C TYR A 307 -8.67 18.06 14.68
N TYR A 308 -9.13 17.47 13.58
CA TYR A 308 -8.39 17.23 12.35
C TYR A 308 -9.34 17.27 11.16
N ALA A 309 -8.85 17.75 10.03
CA ALA A 309 -9.53 17.69 8.74
C ALA A 309 -8.47 17.54 7.67
N SER A 310 -8.57 16.48 6.87
CA SER A 310 -7.62 16.19 5.80
C SER A 310 -8.29 15.47 4.64
N SER A 311 -7.64 15.47 3.46
CA SER A 311 -8.07 14.68 2.32
C SER A 311 -6.98 13.74 1.84
N SER A 312 -7.39 12.63 1.22
CA SER A 312 -6.51 11.67 0.57
C SER A 312 -7.06 11.27 -0.80
N TYR A 313 -6.18 11.22 -1.80
CA TYR A 313 -6.52 10.80 -3.16
C TYR A 313 -6.10 9.36 -3.41
N HIS A 314 -7.08 8.49 -3.63
CA HIS A 314 -6.91 7.08 -3.92
C HIS A 314 -6.96 6.83 -5.43
N SER A 315 -5.87 7.09 -6.11
CA SER A 315 -5.77 7.12 -7.57
C SER A 315 -6.11 5.82 -8.27
N GLN A 316 -5.94 4.66 -7.61
CA GLN A 316 -6.32 3.37 -8.19
C GLN A 316 -7.83 3.24 -8.41
N TYR A 317 -8.63 3.96 -7.61
CA TYR A 317 -10.08 3.90 -7.63
C TYR A 317 -10.74 5.21 -8.07
N GLY A 318 -9.96 6.29 -8.28
CA GLY A 318 -10.49 7.64 -8.57
C GLY A 318 -11.37 8.15 -7.46
N LEU A 319 -10.95 7.97 -6.23
CA LEU A 319 -11.68 8.41 -5.05
C LEU A 319 -10.86 9.45 -4.27
N VAL A 320 -11.54 10.46 -3.76
CA VAL A 320 -10.98 11.42 -2.80
C VAL A 320 -11.79 11.28 -1.52
N TYR A 321 -11.13 11.00 -0.43
CA TYR A 321 -11.73 10.93 0.89
C TYR A 321 -11.38 12.17 1.68
N VAL A 322 -12.37 12.78 2.32
CA VAL A 322 -12.17 13.75 3.41
C VAL A 322 -12.47 13.04 4.72
N VAL A 323 -11.56 13.15 5.67
CA VAL A 323 -11.69 12.58 7.01
C VAL A 323 -11.58 13.70 8.05
N SER A 324 -12.51 13.74 8.99
CA SER A 324 -12.50 14.73 10.06
C SER A 324 -13.06 14.17 11.36
N GLY A 325 -12.50 14.66 12.48
CA GLY A 325 -13.02 14.42 13.83
C GLY A 325 -13.61 15.71 14.38
N ILE A 326 -14.89 15.68 14.71
CA ILE A 326 -15.67 16.89 15.06
C ILE A 326 -16.46 16.69 16.35
N GLU A 327 -16.89 17.79 16.99
CA GLU A 327 -17.99 17.72 17.93
C GLU A 327 -19.30 17.39 17.17
N PRO A 328 -20.14 16.45 17.66
CA PRO A 328 -21.34 16.03 16.94
C PRO A 328 -22.28 17.18 16.58
N SER A 329 -22.39 18.18 17.41
CA SER A 329 -23.22 19.38 17.16
C SER A 329 -22.73 20.23 15.97
N ASN A 330 -21.47 20.05 15.56
CA ASN A 330 -20.88 20.79 14.44
C ASN A 330 -21.05 20.07 13.08
N GLU A 331 -21.73 18.93 13.02
CA GLU A 331 -21.85 18.10 11.81
C GLU A 331 -22.24 18.92 10.57
N LYS A 332 -23.38 19.65 10.67
CA LYS A 332 -23.89 20.43 9.53
C LYS A 332 -22.91 21.53 9.12
N LYS A 333 -22.42 22.32 10.08
CA LYS A 333 -21.50 23.43 9.80
C LYS A 333 -20.19 22.93 9.21
N ALA A 334 -19.61 21.84 9.75
CA ALA A 334 -18.38 21.25 9.22
C ALA A 334 -18.56 20.73 7.79
N THR A 335 -19.70 20.06 7.52
CA THR A 335 -20.03 19.59 6.17
C THR A 335 -20.15 20.74 5.19
N ASP A 336 -20.85 21.81 5.57
CA ASP A 336 -21.04 22.99 4.73
C ASP A 336 -19.68 23.66 4.43
N VAL A 337 -18.84 23.90 5.45
CA VAL A 337 -17.51 24.51 5.24
C VAL A 337 -16.59 23.62 4.38
N ILE A 338 -16.61 22.29 4.53
CA ILE A 338 -15.84 21.38 3.66
C ILE A 338 -16.30 21.52 2.20
N LYS A 339 -17.60 21.55 1.94
CA LYS A 339 -18.16 21.77 0.60
C LYS A 339 -17.77 23.15 0.04
N GLU A 340 -17.82 24.20 0.86
CA GLU A 340 -17.40 25.56 0.48
C GLU A 340 -15.93 25.59 0.04
N GLN A 341 -15.02 24.82 0.71
CA GLN A 341 -13.63 24.78 0.27
C GLN A 341 -13.45 24.15 -1.11
N LEU A 342 -14.23 23.12 -1.45
CA LEU A 342 -14.24 22.55 -2.79
C LEU A 342 -14.78 23.55 -3.81
N GLU A 343 -15.90 24.22 -3.52
CA GLU A 343 -16.48 25.23 -4.41
C GLU A 343 -15.53 26.42 -4.60
N ALA A 344 -14.82 26.87 -3.57
CA ALA A 344 -13.77 27.88 -3.69
C ALA A 344 -12.69 27.48 -4.70
N MET A 345 -12.26 26.19 -4.66
CA MET A 345 -11.28 25.70 -5.65
C MET A 345 -11.88 25.61 -7.05
N LYS A 346 -13.15 25.23 -7.21
CA LYS A 346 -13.86 25.27 -8.50
C LYS A 346 -13.96 26.67 -9.07
N ASN A 347 -14.09 27.68 -8.20
CA ASN A 347 -14.13 29.10 -8.58
C ASN A 347 -12.73 29.71 -8.83
N GLY A 348 -11.65 28.91 -8.70
CA GLY A 348 -10.28 29.37 -8.93
C GLY A 348 -9.67 30.13 -7.75
N GLU A 349 -10.25 30.06 -6.56
CA GLU A 349 -9.72 30.67 -5.34
C GLU A 349 -8.51 29.90 -4.82
N ILE A 350 -7.43 29.90 -5.58
CA ILE A 350 -6.16 29.22 -5.32
C ILE A 350 -5.06 30.27 -5.26
N THR A 351 -4.36 30.35 -4.14
CA THR A 351 -3.25 31.29 -3.95
C THR A 351 -1.94 30.75 -4.54
N GLU A 352 -1.02 31.64 -4.93
CA GLU A 352 0.34 31.25 -5.34
C GLU A 352 1.10 30.55 -4.22
N LEU A 353 0.82 30.91 -2.98
CA LEU A 353 1.46 30.30 -1.80
C LEU A 353 1.03 28.84 -1.65
N GLU A 354 -0.29 28.55 -1.71
CA GLU A 354 -0.81 27.16 -1.65
C GLU A 354 -0.21 26.29 -2.76
N LEU A 355 -0.16 26.81 -3.98
CA LEU A 355 0.38 26.10 -5.13
C LEU A 355 1.88 25.82 -4.95
N THR A 356 2.68 26.83 -4.57
CA THR A 356 4.13 26.71 -4.40
C THR A 356 4.50 25.78 -3.26
N GLN A 357 3.83 25.90 -2.11
CA GLN A 357 4.06 25.02 -0.95
C GLN A 357 3.71 23.58 -1.28
N THR A 358 2.60 23.33 -1.96
CA THR A 358 2.18 21.97 -2.35
C THR A 358 3.18 21.32 -3.30
N LYS A 359 3.67 22.05 -4.31
CA LYS A 359 4.72 21.57 -5.21
C LYS A 359 5.99 21.18 -4.45
N ALA A 360 6.43 22.05 -3.53
CA ALA A 360 7.60 21.81 -2.71
C ALA A 360 7.43 20.57 -1.82
N MET A 361 6.26 20.38 -1.19
CA MET A 361 5.96 19.22 -0.37
C MET A 361 6.01 17.92 -1.15
N LEU A 362 5.42 17.85 -2.34
CA LEU A 362 5.47 16.67 -3.21
C LEU A 362 6.90 16.30 -3.61
N VAL A 363 7.72 17.29 -3.96
CA VAL A 363 9.13 17.06 -4.29
C VAL A 363 9.91 16.55 -3.08
N ASN A 364 9.67 17.10 -1.89
CA ASN A 364 10.33 16.65 -0.67
C ASN A 364 9.91 15.23 -0.29
N GLN A 365 8.62 14.90 -0.34
CA GLN A 365 8.12 13.54 -0.08
C GLN A 365 8.71 12.51 -1.05
N LEU A 366 8.83 12.87 -2.34
CA LEU A 366 9.48 12.00 -3.32
C LEU A 366 10.94 11.74 -2.94
N LYS A 367 11.70 12.80 -2.58
CA LYS A 367 13.11 12.64 -2.15
C LYS A 367 13.24 11.79 -0.90
N GLU A 368 12.44 12.05 0.13
CA GLU A 368 12.41 11.24 1.37
C GLU A 368 12.11 9.76 1.07
N THR A 369 11.16 9.50 0.17
CA THR A 369 10.86 8.12 -0.27
C THR A 369 12.07 7.47 -0.92
N LEU A 370 12.79 8.21 -1.76
CA LEU A 370 13.96 7.69 -2.49
C LEU A 370 15.24 7.59 -1.65
N ASP A 371 15.27 8.18 -0.46
CA ASP A 371 16.34 7.99 0.52
C ASP A 371 16.31 6.59 1.18
N LEU A 372 15.26 5.82 0.95
CA LEU A 372 15.11 4.45 1.44
C LEU A 372 15.17 3.44 0.28
N ALA A 373 15.91 2.34 0.43
CA ALA A 373 15.99 1.29 -0.58
C ALA A 373 14.60 0.73 -0.94
N ARG A 374 13.76 0.50 0.08
CA ARG A 374 12.37 0.07 -0.11
C ARG A 374 11.55 1.12 -0.87
N GLY A 375 11.72 2.39 -0.58
CA GLY A 375 11.05 3.48 -1.29
C GLY A 375 11.39 3.50 -2.78
N GLN A 376 12.67 3.25 -3.12
CA GLN A 376 13.12 3.12 -4.51
C GLN A 376 12.46 1.93 -5.21
N ILE A 377 12.33 0.79 -4.53
CA ILE A 377 11.62 -0.40 -5.03
C ILE A 377 10.14 -0.05 -5.30
N GLU A 378 9.46 0.57 -4.34
CA GLU A 378 8.02 0.89 -4.49
C GLU A 378 7.76 1.89 -5.63
N ILE A 379 8.60 2.91 -5.77
CA ILE A 379 8.51 3.86 -6.88
C ILE A 379 8.74 3.15 -8.21
N TYR A 380 9.82 2.38 -8.34
CA TYR A 380 10.08 1.65 -9.57
C TYR A 380 8.95 0.67 -9.91
N ASP A 381 8.51 -0.12 -8.94
CA ASP A 381 7.41 -1.07 -9.09
C ASP A 381 6.10 -0.41 -9.54
N GLN A 382 5.83 0.78 -9.01
CA GLN A 382 4.63 1.52 -9.37
C GLN A 382 4.65 2.02 -10.82
N TYR A 383 5.80 2.45 -11.32
CA TYR A 383 5.91 3.11 -12.63
C TYR A 383 6.39 2.20 -13.76
N LYS A 384 7.03 1.06 -13.48
CA LYS A 384 7.58 0.17 -14.52
C LYS A 384 6.55 -0.31 -15.55
N ASP A 385 5.31 -0.53 -15.11
CA ASP A 385 4.23 -1.04 -15.96
C ASP A 385 3.52 0.08 -16.77
N LEU A 386 3.90 1.35 -16.58
CA LEU A 386 3.40 2.48 -17.38
C LEU A 386 4.18 2.68 -18.69
N GLY A 387 5.24 1.89 -18.93
CA GLY A 387 6.10 2.04 -20.10
C GLY A 387 7.01 3.27 -20.08
N GLU A 388 7.07 3.99 -18.97
CA GLU A 388 7.92 5.17 -18.78
C GLU A 388 9.06 4.86 -17.83
N THR A 389 10.27 5.36 -18.14
CA THR A 389 11.38 5.36 -17.20
C THR A 389 11.13 6.42 -16.14
N PHE A 390 11.03 6.02 -14.87
CA PHE A 390 10.86 6.95 -13.78
C PHE A 390 12.09 7.86 -13.64
N SER A 391 11.86 9.16 -13.60
CA SER A 391 12.88 10.19 -13.35
C SER A 391 12.36 11.22 -12.35
N VAL A 392 13.16 11.52 -11.33
CA VAL A 392 12.85 12.58 -10.36
C VAL A 392 12.67 13.93 -11.05
N ASP A 393 13.53 14.25 -12.03
CA ASP A 393 13.48 15.52 -12.73
C ASP A 393 12.21 15.62 -13.57
N THR A 394 11.81 14.54 -14.25
CA THR A 394 10.55 14.51 -15.01
C THR A 394 9.33 14.73 -14.10
N TRP A 395 9.28 14.08 -12.93
CA TRP A 395 8.17 14.27 -12.01
C TRP A 395 8.14 15.64 -11.37
N LYS A 396 9.32 16.18 -11.01
CA LYS A 396 9.45 17.54 -10.53
C LYS A 396 9.00 18.55 -11.60
N GLU A 397 9.34 18.33 -12.86
CA GLU A 397 8.89 19.17 -13.98
C GLU A 397 7.38 19.08 -14.17
N ARG A 398 6.79 17.86 -14.16
CA ARG A 398 5.32 17.66 -14.23
C ARG A 398 4.59 18.47 -13.17
N TRP A 399 5.02 18.40 -11.90
CA TRP A 399 4.40 19.19 -10.83
C TRP A 399 4.66 20.70 -10.98
N ASN A 400 5.87 21.11 -11.37
CA ASN A 400 6.19 22.52 -11.55
C ASN A 400 5.36 23.18 -12.66
N ASN A 401 4.99 22.44 -13.69
CA ASN A 401 4.19 22.92 -14.82
C ASN A 401 2.69 23.03 -14.51
N VAL A 402 2.21 22.49 -13.39
CA VAL A 402 0.79 22.62 -12.99
C VAL A 402 0.47 24.07 -12.66
N THR A 403 -0.57 24.59 -13.26
CA THR A 403 -1.08 25.97 -13.04
C THR A 403 -2.28 25.99 -12.11
N LYS A 404 -2.72 27.17 -11.70
CA LYS A 404 -3.97 27.34 -10.94
C LYS A 404 -5.20 26.89 -11.73
N GLU A 405 -5.19 27.18 -13.02
CA GLU A 405 -6.25 26.81 -13.96
C GLU A 405 -6.34 25.29 -14.09
N ASP A 406 -5.20 24.58 -14.10
CA ASP A 406 -5.17 23.12 -14.04
C ASP A 406 -5.82 22.58 -12.76
N VAL A 407 -5.48 23.15 -11.60
CA VAL A 407 -6.07 22.77 -10.32
C VAL A 407 -7.56 23.06 -10.26
N GLN A 408 -8.00 24.22 -10.78
CA GLN A 408 -9.41 24.59 -10.92
C GLN A 408 -10.16 23.57 -11.81
N LYS A 409 -9.55 23.18 -12.93
CA LYS A 409 -10.11 22.13 -13.81
C LYS A 409 -10.27 20.81 -13.08
N MET A 410 -9.27 20.39 -12.30
CA MET A 410 -9.38 19.16 -11.48
C MET A 410 -10.50 19.30 -10.45
N ALA A 411 -10.59 20.41 -9.73
CA ALA A 411 -11.66 20.66 -8.78
C ALA A 411 -13.07 20.53 -9.42
N SER A 412 -13.23 21.03 -10.65
CA SER A 412 -14.51 20.98 -11.38
C SER A 412 -14.95 19.55 -11.75
N GLN A 413 -14.03 18.60 -11.75
CA GLN A 413 -14.30 17.18 -12.03
C GLN A 413 -14.56 16.36 -10.76
N ILE A 414 -14.50 16.98 -9.58
CA ILE A 414 -14.76 16.32 -8.31
C ILE A 414 -16.26 16.31 -8.03
N GLU A 415 -16.83 15.12 -7.87
CA GLU A 415 -18.24 14.91 -7.56
C GLU A 415 -18.40 14.32 -6.16
N LEU A 416 -19.27 14.95 -5.35
CA LEU A 416 -19.68 14.39 -4.06
C LEU A 416 -20.51 13.14 -4.29
N GLU A 417 -20.12 12.01 -3.66
CA GLU A 417 -20.89 10.76 -3.78
C GLU A 417 -21.52 10.33 -2.46
N ALA A 418 -20.82 10.46 -1.33
CA ALA A 418 -21.40 10.06 -0.05
C ALA A 418 -20.81 10.82 1.13
N ILE A 419 -21.64 11.00 2.14
CA ILE A 419 -21.30 11.52 3.46
C ILE A 419 -21.62 10.44 4.49
N TYR A 420 -20.67 10.10 5.31
CA TYR A 420 -20.83 9.17 6.42
C TYR A 420 -20.51 9.86 7.74
N PHE A 421 -21.46 9.83 8.65
CA PHE A 421 -21.30 10.41 9.97
C PHE A 421 -21.49 9.36 11.07
N LEU A 422 -20.40 9.08 11.80
CA LEU A 422 -20.42 8.21 12.96
C LEU A 422 -20.35 9.07 14.23
N CYS A 423 -21.32 8.93 15.14
CA CYS A 423 -21.42 9.76 16.33
C CYS A 423 -21.90 8.99 17.57
N GLY A 424 -21.94 9.67 18.72
CA GLY A 424 -22.50 9.15 19.96
C GLY A 424 -24.04 8.98 19.90
N LYS A 425 -24.58 8.10 20.75
CA LYS A 425 -26.02 7.84 20.83
C LYS A 425 -26.85 9.00 21.35
N GLU A 426 -26.20 9.98 22.01
CA GLU A 426 -26.84 11.17 22.59
C GLU A 426 -26.60 12.44 21.78
N ALA A 427 -26.12 12.34 20.54
CA ALA A 427 -25.81 13.47 19.68
C ALA A 427 -26.96 13.85 18.74
#